data_65d91e5f574e6e9b36dd983028058ec7
#
_entry.id   65d91e5f574e6e9b36dd983028058ec7
#
_cell.length_a   1.000
_cell.length_b   1.000
_cell.length_c   1.000
_cell.angle_alpha   90.00
_cell.angle_beta   90.00
_cell.angle_gamma   90.00
#
_symmetry.space_group_name_H-M   'P 1'
#
loop_
_entity.id
_entity.type
_entity.pdbx_description
1 polymer ?
#
loop_
_entity_poly.entity_id
_entity_poly.type
_entity_poly.pdbx_seq_one_letter_code
_entity_poly.pdbx_strand_id
1 'polypeptide(L)'
;MTADPWTRVVRQQVGLGRLLPLGGAQDGGWITEAAAEAVLRRAAAEVPGVYLGRLRITRAEPDEMDEMGRMVGTDEAGEAGEAAARRPEGAGGAEGAEGPEEAEDAAVPAPPSALSPGPLRVVADFAATAAAPLPETASRLRLALATAADRRLGLTVTEVDLRITELLDKPADHPKARVPEPAPAREGTGPDEIRAATAALSVPGVVRLTGSLGGLGRGVHCEERRHGPGASPHRHVRVELAVAAGHRPRDVVRHVRTAVAAALEGRTTVAVLVTAAG
;
A
#
# COMPACT_ATOMS: atom_id res chain seq x y z
N MET A 1 -2.89 -26.82 -26.97
CA MET A 1 -3.88 -26.56 -25.92
C MET A 1 -3.69 -25.11 -25.45
N THR A 2 -4.44 -24.18 -25.98
CA THR A 2 -4.42 -22.75 -25.59
C THR A 2 -5.18 -22.61 -24.26
N ALA A 3 -4.47 -22.26 -23.21
CA ALA A 3 -5.09 -21.99 -21.93
C ALA A 3 -6.14 -20.87 -22.11
N ASP A 4 -7.36 -21.12 -21.60
CA ASP A 4 -8.48 -20.21 -21.62
C ASP A 4 -8.04 -18.81 -21.11
N PRO A 5 -8.36 -17.73 -21.82
CA PRO A 5 -8.00 -16.37 -21.41
C PRO A 5 -8.44 -16.04 -19.98
N TRP A 6 -9.56 -16.56 -19.50
CA TRP A 6 -10.05 -16.43 -18.13
C TRP A 6 -9.11 -17.09 -17.10
N THR A 7 -8.61 -18.29 -17.40
CA THR A 7 -7.65 -18.98 -16.52
C THR A 7 -6.35 -18.19 -16.38
N ARG A 8 -5.94 -17.47 -17.44
CA ARG A 8 -4.76 -16.62 -17.41
C ARG A 8 -4.98 -15.38 -16.53
N VAL A 9 -6.13 -14.71 -16.66
CA VAL A 9 -6.48 -13.51 -15.86
C VAL A 9 -6.58 -13.88 -14.38
N VAL A 10 -7.29 -14.96 -14.03
CA VAL A 10 -7.41 -15.43 -12.64
C VAL A 10 -6.03 -15.81 -12.07
N ARG A 11 -5.21 -16.52 -12.83
CA ARG A 11 -3.86 -16.88 -12.38
C ARG A 11 -2.95 -15.66 -12.19
N GLN A 12 -3.11 -14.65 -13.02
CA GLN A 12 -2.37 -13.38 -12.91
C GLN A 12 -2.83 -12.59 -11.67
N GLN A 13 -4.12 -12.51 -11.39
CA GLN A 13 -4.65 -11.89 -10.17
C GLN A 13 -4.19 -12.63 -8.91
N VAL A 14 -4.26 -13.94 -8.89
CA VAL A 14 -3.76 -14.77 -7.76
C VAL A 14 -2.25 -14.59 -7.57
N GLY A 15 -1.49 -14.42 -8.66
CA GLY A 15 -0.03 -14.19 -8.62
C GLY A 15 0.40 -12.82 -8.09
N LEU A 16 -0.50 -11.82 -8.05
CA LEU A 16 -0.19 -10.50 -7.53
C LEU A 16 -0.28 -10.40 -5.99
N GLY A 17 -0.95 -11.36 -5.36
CA GLY A 17 -1.16 -11.37 -3.91
C GLY A 17 -2.12 -10.27 -3.44
N ARG A 18 -2.01 -9.92 -2.17
CA ARG A 18 -2.82 -8.86 -1.55
C ARG A 18 -2.30 -7.48 -1.91
N LEU A 19 -3.15 -6.47 -1.69
CA LEU A 19 -2.76 -5.08 -1.84
C LEU A 19 -2.35 -4.50 -0.49
N LEU A 20 -1.11 -4.03 -0.41
CA LEU A 20 -0.51 -3.44 0.77
C LEU A 20 -0.69 -1.92 0.71
N PRO A 21 -1.11 -1.25 1.78
CA PRO A 21 -1.28 0.20 1.79
C PRO A 21 0.06 0.92 1.74
N LEU A 22 0.15 1.95 0.89
CA LEU A 22 1.29 2.88 0.80
C LEU A 22 0.96 4.18 1.55
N GLY A 23 0.80 4.08 2.87
CA GLY A 23 0.45 5.20 3.72
C GLY A 23 -0.87 5.02 4.47
N GLY A 24 -1.51 6.12 4.86
CA GLY A 24 -2.79 6.12 5.56
C GLY A 24 -4.00 5.95 4.62
N ALA A 25 -5.21 5.92 5.21
CA ALA A 25 -6.47 5.74 4.47
C ALA A 25 -6.72 6.85 3.42
N GLN A 26 -6.25 8.07 3.68
CA GLN A 26 -6.40 9.22 2.78
C GLN A 26 -5.35 9.24 1.65
N ASP A 27 -4.26 8.47 1.80
CA ASP A 27 -3.19 8.43 0.80
C ASP A 27 -3.60 7.73 -0.50
N GLY A 28 -4.64 6.89 -0.50
CA GLY A 28 -5.24 6.28 -1.68
C GLY A 28 -4.25 5.53 -2.57
N GLY A 29 -3.23 4.95 -1.99
CA GLY A 29 -2.17 4.24 -2.69
C GLY A 29 -1.96 2.82 -2.15
N TRP A 30 -1.75 1.89 -3.07
CA TRP A 30 -1.48 0.49 -2.74
C TRP A 30 -0.39 -0.09 -3.62
N ILE A 31 0.30 -1.09 -3.11
CA ILE A 31 1.25 -1.91 -3.87
C ILE A 31 0.88 -3.38 -3.74
N THR A 32 1.02 -4.14 -4.81
CA THR A 32 0.81 -5.59 -4.77
C THR A 32 1.88 -6.26 -3.89
N GLU A 33 1.49 -7.31 -3.15
CA GLU A 33 2.42 -8.09 -2.33
C GLU A 33 3.58 -8.62 -3.18
N ALA A 34 3.31 -9.09 -4.42
CA ALA A 34 4.33 -9.56 -5.33
C ALA A 34 5.35 -8.47 -5.72
N ALA A 35 4.91 -7.23 -5.96
CA ALA A 35 5.82 -6.13 -6.27
C ALA A 35 6.67 -5.74 -5.07
N ALA A 36 6.09 -5.71 -3.88
CA ALA A 36 6.82 -5.46 -2.63
C ALA A 36 7.82 -6.57 -2.33
N GLU A 37 7.40 -7.83 -2.47
CA GLU A 37 8.26 -9.00 -2.29
C GLU A 37 9.48 -8.98 -3.23
N ALA A 38 9.31 -8.56 -4.48
CA ALA A 38 10.41 -8.45 -5.43
C ALA A 38 11.51 -7.48 -4.96
N VAL A 39 11.12 -6.34 -4.38
CA VAL A 39 12.08 -5.36 -3.83
C VAL A 39 12.76 -5.89 -2.59
N LEU A 40 12.00 -6.55 -1.68
CA LEU A 40 12.56 -7.13 -0.47
C LEU A 40 13.52 -8.30 -0.76
N ARG A 41 13.22 -9.14 -1.74
CA ARG A 41 14.12 -10.22 -2.18
C ARG A 41 15.43 -9.69 -2.74
N ARG A 42 15.39 -8.58 -3.49
CA ARG A 42 16.62 -7.93 -3.97
C ARG A 42 17.46 -7.41 -2.81
N ALA A 43 16.83 -6.78 -1.83
CA ALA A 43 17.55 -6.32 -0.63
C ALA A 43 18.15 -7.47 0.18
N ALA A 44 17.43 -8.58 0.33
CA ALA A 44 17.96 -9.77 0.99
C ALA A 44 19.14 -10.39 0.25
N ALA A 45 19.14 -10.36 -1.09
CA ALA A 45 20.25 -10.87 -1.90
C ALA A 45 21.53 -10.03 -1.77
N GLU A 46 21.46 -8.80 -1.27
CA GLU A 46 22.60 -7.96 -0.94
C GLU A 46 23.29 -8.39 0.37
N VAL A 47 22.66 -9.27 1.19
CA VAL A 47 23.21 -9.79 2.44
C VAL A 47 24.02 -11.07 2.16
N PRO A 48 25.35 -11.06 2.38
CA PRO A 48 26.19 -12.21 2.07
C PRO A 48 25.77 -13.47 2.84
N GLY A 49 25.75 -14.59 2.15
CA GLY A 49 25.48 -15.90 2.74
C GLY A 49 24.03 -16.15 3.14
N VAL A 50 23.09 -15.30 2.70
CA VAL A 50 21.65 -15.44 2.97
C VAL A 50 20.91 -15.83 1.71
N TYR A 51 19.98 -16.78 1.85
CA TYR A 51 19.10 -17.26 0.78
C TYR A 51 17.66 -17.17 1.27
N LEU A 52 16.92 -16.18 0.77
CA LEU A 52 15.56 -15.92 1.20
C LEU A 52 14.61 -16.97 0.58
N GLY A 53 13.92 -17.69 1.43
CA GLY A 53 12.88 -18.65 1.09
C GLY A 53 11.52 -18.00 0.90
N ARG A 54 10.51 -18.49 1.65
CA ARG A 54 9.17 -17.91 1.67
C ARG A 54 9.18 -16.54 2.33
N LEU A 55 8.46 -15.58 1.74
CA LEU A 55 8.22 -14.27 2.33
C LEU A 55 6.72 -13.98 2.32
N ARG A 56 6.22 -13.39 3.39
CA ARG A 56 4.84 -12.94 3.56
C ARG A 56 4.83 -11.58 4.22
N ILE A 57 3.88 -10.73 3.81
CA ILE A 57 3.66 -9.43 4.41
C ILE A 57 2.23 -9.42 4.96
N THR A 58 2.08 -9.23 6.27
CA THR A 58 0.78 -9.21 6.95
C THR A 58 0.62 -7.90 7.72
N ARG A 59 -0.54 -7.67 8.30
CA ARG A 59 -0.64 -6.65 9.34
C ARG A 59 0.14 -7.09 10.57
N ALA A 60 0.81 -6.13 11.21
CA ALA A 60 1.27 -6.32 12.56
C ALA A 60 0.04 -6.38 13.49
N GLU A 61 0.00 -7.34 14.40
CA GLU A 61 -1.01 -7.34 15.44
C GLU A 61 -0.69 -6.19 16.41
N PRO A 62 -1.70 -5.43 16.88
CA PRO A 62 -1.43 -4.45 17.93
C PRO A 62 -0.88 -5.20 19.14
N ASP A 63 0.25 -4.74 19.67
CA ASP A 63 0.77 -5.27 20.93
C ASP A 63 -0.33 -5.11 21.99
N GLU A 64 -0.66 -6.20 22.70
CA GLU A 64 -1.67 -6.20 23.80
C GLU A 64 -1.33 -5.14 24.87
N MET A 65 -0.06 -4.72 24.97
CA MET A 65 0.39 -3.64 25.85
C MET A 65 -0.05 -2.24 25.41
N ASP A 66 -0.24 -2.01 24.11
CA ASP A 66 -0.73 -0.73 23.57
C ASP A 66 -2.26 -0.57 23.75
N GLU A 67 -2.98 -1.69 23.85
CA GLU A 67 -4.40 -1.73 24.16
C GLU A 67 -4.66 -1.47 25.64
N MET A 68 -3.80 -1.97 26.53
CA MET A 68 -3.86 -1.73 27.97
C MET A 68 -3.49 -0.26 28.30
N GLY A 69 -2.55 0.35 27.57
CA GLY A 69 -2.21 1.78 27.71
C GLY A 69 -3.34 2.74 27.29
N ARG A 70 -4.17 2.33 26.33
CA ARG A 70 -5.35 3.10 25.92
C ARG A 70 -6.54 2.95 26.90
N MET A 71 -6.68 1.81 27.56
CA MET A 71 -7.70 1.58 28.59
C MET A 71 -7.40 2.32 29.91
N VAL A 72 -6.14 2.49 30.26
CA VAL A 72 -5.73 3.18 31.51
C VAL A 72 -5.81 4.71 31.38
N GLY A 73 -5.82 5.27 30.16
CA GLY A 73 -5.88 6.74 29.93
C GLY A 73 -7.27 7.36 29.98
N THR A 74 -8.36 6.60 30.18
CA THR A 74 -9.74 7.12 30.18
C THR A 74 -10.40 7.21 31.54
N ASP A 75 -9.75 6.77 32.63
CA ASP A 75 -10.38 6.73 33.98
C ASP A 75 -9.91 7.85 34.95
N GLU A 76 -9.10 8.82 34.52
CA GLU A 76 -8.68 9.93 35.42
C GLU A 76 -9.27 11.31 35.05
N ALA A 77 -10.51 11.38 34.59
CA ALA A 77 -11.23 12.64 34.43
C ALA A 77 -12.66 12.57 35.02
N GLY A 78 -12.76 12.29 36.30
CA GLY A 78 -14.06 12.24 36.94
C GLY A 78 -13.97 12.26 38.45
N GLU A 79 -13.58 13.35 39.06
CA GLU A 79 -14.07 13.80 40.39
C GLU A 79 -13.36 15.10 40.81
N ALA A 80 -13.99 16.22 40.56
CA ALA A 80 -13.89 17.38 41.46
C ALA A 80 -14.82 18.51 40.99
N GLY A 81 -15.81 18.85 41.80
CA GLY A 81 -16.26 20.23 41.93
C GLY A 81 -17.67 20.59 41.44
N GLU A 82 -18.65 20.15 42.18
CA GLU A 82 -19.95 20.83 42.27
C GLU A 82 -19.80 22.20 42.96
N ALA A 83 -19.99 23.31 42.24
CA ALA A 83 -20.38 24.60 42.83
C ALA A 83 -20.87 25.60 41.78
N ALA A 84 -22.19 25.87 41.87
CA ALA A 84 -22.87 27.15 41.74
C ALA A 84 -22.76 28.02 40.47
N ALA A 85 -23.87 28.00 39.72
CA ALA A 85 -24.66 29.16 39.23
C ALA A 85 -23.94 30.41 38.69
N ARG A 86 -24.18 30.67 37.40
CA ARG A 86 -24.87 31.90 36.90
C ARG A 86 -24.81 31.96 35.37
N ARG A 87 -25.99 32.01 34.71
CA ARG A 87 -26.12 32.45 33.31
C ARG A 87 -25.73 33.93 33.18
N PRO A 88 -25.23 34.34 32.03
CA PRO A 88 -25.98 35.33 31.25
C PRO A 88 -26.21 34.87 29.80
N GLU A 89 -27.37 35.29 29.28
CA GLU A 89 -27.79 35.24 27.90
C GLU A 89 -26.95 36.21 27.06
N GLY A 90 -26.70 35.83 25.80
CA GLY A 90 -26.25 36.78 24.78
C GLY A 90 -25.58 36.19 23.58
N ALA A 91 -26.37 35.99 22.53
CA ALA A 91 -26.09 36.21 21.10
C ALA A 91 -24.88 35.58 20.40
N GLY A 92 -25.17 34.69 19.43
CA GLY A 92 -24.69 34.83 18.05
C GLY A 92 -23.31 34.23 17.74
N GLY A 93 -23.29 33.19 16.91
CA GLY A 93 -22.11 32.71 16.21
C GLY A 93 -22.18 31.20 16.01
N ALA A 94 -22.99 30.76 15.05
CA ALA A 94 -22.91 29.41 14.56
C ALA A 94 -21.67 29.32 13.66
N GLU A 95 -20.55 28.87 14.21
CA GLU A 95 -19.46 28.28 13.41
C GLU A 95 -19.64 26.79 13.54
N GLY A 96 -19.90 26.16 12.34
CA GLY A 96 -20.22 24.76 12.20
C GLY A 96 -19.10 23.88 12.71
N ALA A 97 -19.41 23.07 13.68
CA ALA A 97 -18.64 21.88 13.98
C ALA A 97 -18.74 20.97 12.75
N GLU A 98 -17.67 20.88 11.98
CA GLU A 98 -17.51 19.86 10.94
C GLU A 98 -17.63 18.49 11.63
N GLY A 99 -18.77 17.85 11.42
CA GLY A 99 -19.08 16.56 12.01
C GLY A 99 -18.22 15.44 11.39
N PRO A 100 -18.20 14.26 12.01
CA PRO A 100 -17.41 13.11 11.54
C PRO A 100 -17.76 12.64 10.11
N GLU A 101 -18.86 13.07 9.53
CA GLU A 101 -19.29 12.75 8.16
C GLU A 101 -18.40 13.38 7.07
N GLU A 102 -17.79 14.54 7.29
CA GLU A 102 -16.90 15.17 6.30
C GLU A 102 -15.53 14.49 6.21
N ALA A 103 -15.09 13.80 7.27
CA ALA A 103 -13.84 13.05 7.25
C ALA A 103 -13.96 11.72 6.50
N GLU A 104 -15.14 11.09 6.49
CA GLU A 104 -15.39 9.87 5.71
C GLU A 104 -15.47 10.13 4.19
N ASP A 105 -15.95 11.32 3.79
CA ASP A 105 -16.07 11.72 2.38
C ASP A 105 -14.68 11.98 1.73
N ALA A 106 -13.61 12.15 2.53
CA ALA A 106 -12.25 12.34 2.05
C ALA A 106 -11.45 11.02 1.87
N ALA A 107 -11.94 9.91 2.42
CA ALA A 107 -11.25 8.63 2.32
C ALA A 107 -11.38 8.03 0.92
N VAL A 108 -10.26 7.64 0.33
CA VAL A 108 -10.25 6.93 -0.96
C VAL A 108 -10.73 5.49 -0.72
N PRO A 109 -11.78 5.02 -1.41
CA PRO A 109 -12.27 3.65 -1.24
C PRO A 109 -11.17 2.63 -1.47
N ALA A 110 -10.96 1.75 -0.50
CA ALA A 110 -9.97 0.70 -0.61
C ALA A 110 -10.40 -0.33 -1.68
N PRO A 111 -9.48 -0.76 -2.55
CA PRO A 111 -9.76 -1.81 -3.50
C PRO A 111 -10.11 -3.14 -2.80
N PRO A 112 -10.87 -4.04 -3.45
CA PRO A 112 -11.02 -5.41 -2.97
C PRO A 112 -9.66 -6.07 -2.71
N SER A 113 -9.53 -6.86 -1.65
CA SER A 113 -8.29 -7.53 -1.21
C SER A 113 -7.20 -6.59 -0.65
N ALA A 114 -7.48 -5.30 -0.47
CA ALA A 114 -6.55 -4.40 0.20
C ALA A 114 -6.52 -4.68 1.71
N LEU A 115 -5.30 -4.73 2.27
CA LEU A 115 -5.14 -4.69 3.72
C LEU A 115 -5.54 -3.31 4.23
N SER A 116 -6.19 -3.27 5.40
CA SER A 116 -6.48 -2.01 6.06
C SER A 116 -5.18 -1.26 6.36
N PRO A 117 -5.17 0.09 6.30
CA PRO A 117 -4.01 0.89 6.69
C PRO A 117 -3.55 0.56 8.11
N GLY A 118 -2.23 0.62 8.32
CA GLY A 118 -1.62 0.33 9.61
C GLY A 118 -0.24 -0.31 9.47
N PRO A 119 0.42 -0.60 10.61
CA PRO A 119 1.73 -1.20 10.62
C PRO A 119 1.71 -2.61 10.00
N LEU A 120 2.80 -2.96 9.34
CA LEU A 120 2.96 -4.23 8.66
C LEU A 120 4.03 -5.08 9.35
N ARG A 121 3.86 -6.39 9.24
CA ARG A 121 4.79 -7.42 9.69
C ARG A 121 5.31 -8.20 8.49
N VAL A 122 6.62 -8.36 8.41
CA VAL A 122 7.28 -9.22 7.42
C VAL A 122 7.67 -10.53 8.08
N VAL A 123 7.20 -11.65 7.54
CA VAL A 123 7.57 -12.98 7.98
C VAL A 123 8.35 -13.66 6.86
N ALA A 124 9.59 -14.09 7.13
CA ALA A 124 10.43 -14.69 6.12
C ALA A 124 11.20 -15.91 6.60
N ASP A 125 11.18 -16.95 5.77
CA ASP A 125 12.06 -18.11 5.90
C ASP A 125 13.37 -17.83 5.17
N PHE A 126 14.51 -18.25 5.74
CA PHE A 126 15.79 -18.13 5.06
C PHE A 126 16.72 -19.28 5.38
N ALA A 127 17.61 -19.58 4.44
CA ALA A 127 18.78 -20.41 4.64
C ALA A 127 20.00 -19.52 4.76
N ALA A 128 21.01 -19.95 5.51
CA ALA A 128 22.25 -19.21 5.68
C ALA A 128 23.46 -20.12 5.59
N THR A 129 24.60 -19.57 5.15
CA THR A 129 25.88 -20.28 5.24
C THR A 129 26.48 -20.14 6.65
N ALA A 130 27.31 -21.12 7.04
CA ALA A 130 28.01 -21.11 8.34
C ALA A 130 29.19 -20.09 8.40
N ALA A 131 29.34 -19.23 7.39
CA ALA A 131 30.46 -18.28 7.30
C ALA A 131 30.44 -17.16 8.37
N ALA A 132 29.28 -16.89 8.97
CA ALA A 132 29.12 -15.92 10.05
C ALA A 132 28.14 -16.44 11.11
N PRO A 133 28.18 -15.92 12.36
CA PRO A 133 27.23 -16.28 13.40
C PRO A 133 25.78 -16.03 12.96
N LEU A 134 24.89 -17.01 13.15
CA LEU A 134 23.50 -16.92 12.73
C LEU A 134 22.74 -15.71 13.30
N PRO A 135 22.92 -15.33 14.61
CA PRO A 135 22.25 -14.13 15.14
C PRO A 135 22.68 -12.84 14.43
N GLU A 136 23.96 -12.74 14.05
CA GLU A 136 24.47 -11.59 13.32
C GLU A 136 23.91 -11.54 11.88
N THR A 137 23.90 -12.68 11.19
CA THR A 137 23.33 -12.84 9.86
C THR A 137 21.84 -12.48 9.85
N ALA A 138 21.07 -12.98 10.83
CA ALA A 138 19.66 -12.64 11.00
C ALA A 138 19.45 -11.15 11.27
N SER A 139 20.30 -10.52 12.09
CA SER A 139 20.24 -9.09 12.38
C SER A 139 20.51 -8.24 11.14
N ARG A 140 21.50 -8.61 10.31
CA ARG A 140 21.77 -7.94 9.02
C ARG A 140 20.61 -8.10 8.05
N LEU A 141 20.03 -9.30 7.93
CA LEU A 141 18.87 -9.54 7.08
C LEU A 141 17.66 -8.73 7.54
N ARG A 142 17.38 -8.71 8.86
CA ARG A 142 16.28 -7.91 9.42
C ARG A 142 16.44 -6.43 9.08
N LEU A 143 17.62 -5.87 9.28
CA LEU A 143 17.91 -4.48 8.94
C LEU A 143 17.76 -4.20 7.45
N ALA A 144 18.25 -5.09 6.57
CA ALA A 144 18.12 -4.95 5.12
C ALA A 144 16.66 -4.93 4.67
N LEU A 145 15.83 -5.87 5.18
CA LEU A 145 14.40 -5.93 4.87
C LEU A 145 13.64 -4.70 5.38
N ALA A 146 13.84 -4.31 6.64
CA ALA A 146 13.19 -3.13 7.21
C ALA A 146 13.59 -1.84 6.48
N THR A 147 14.87 -1.67 6.17
CA THR A 147 15.38 -0.52 5.42
C THR A 147 14.80 -0.47 4.00
N ALA A 148 14.73 -1.62 3.31
CA ALA A 148 14.16 -1.68 1.97
C ALA A 148 12.64 -1.40 1.98
N ALA A 149 11.90 -1.93 2.95
CA ALA A 149 10.48 -1.66 3.12
C ALA A 149 10.21 -0.16 3.30
N ASP A 150 10.94 0.49 4.18
CA ASP A 150 10.78 1.93 4.40
C ASP A 150 11.33 2.76 3.24
N ARG A 151 12.64 2.66 2.92
CA ARG A 151 13.32 3.59 2.01
C ARG A 151 13.02 3.32 0.55
N ARG A 152 12.89 2.04 0.13
CA ARG A 152 12.66 1.68 -1.28
C ARG A 152 11.18 1.59 -1.63
N LEU A 153 10.27 1.28 -0.68
CA LEU A 153 8.83 1.12 -0.93
C LEU A 153 7.98 2.21 -0.29
N GLY A 154 8.32 2.63 0.93
CA GLY A 154 7.49 3.51 1.75
C GLY A 154 6.44 2.76 2.55
N LEU A 155 6.68 1.48 2.83
CA LEU A 155 5.84 0.67 3.71
C LEU A 155 6.25 0.88 5.17
N THR A 156 5.27 1.00 6.05
CA THR A 156 5.49 1.07 7.51
C THR A 156 5.56 -0.35 8.05
N VAL A 157 6.79 -0.90 8.12
CA VAL A 157 7.04 -2.22 8.71
C VAL A 157 7.58 -2.03 10.12
N THR A 158 6.87 -2.58 11.11
CA THR A 158 7.25 -2.52 12.53
C THR A 158 7.88 -3.82 13.02
N GLU A 159 7.57 -4.94 12.37
CA GLU A 159 8.03 -6.26 12.76
C GLU A 159 8.65 -7.01 11.59
N VAL A 160 9.77 -7.69 11.85
CA VAL A 160 10.41 -8.59 10.89
C VAL A 160 10.78 -9.88 11.60
N ASP A 161 10.00 -10.94 11.32
CA ASP A 161 10.22 -12.28 11.84
C ASP A 161 10.98 -13.13 10.85
N LEU A 162 12.06 -13.69 11.32
CA LEU A 162 12.95 -14.51 10.52
C LEU A 162 13.02 -15.92 11.08
N ARG A 163 12.80 -16.90 10.23
CA ARG A 163 12.93 -18.31 10.53
C ARG A 163 14.04 -18.93 9.69
N ILE A 164 15.02 -19.51 10.37
CA ILE A 164 16.07 -20.29 9.69
C ILE A 164 15.46 -21.65 9.35
N THR A 165 15.57 -22.03 8.09
CA THR A 165 15.09 -23.32 7.58
C THR A 165 16.21 -24.28 7.26
N GLU A 166 17.40 -23.77 6.92
CA GLU A 166 18.52 -24.60 6.50
C GLU A 166 19.85 -23.90 6.77
N LEU A 167 20.87 -24.69 7.12
CA LEU A 167 22.26 -24.25 7.18
C LEU A 167 23.01 -24.86 5.98
N LEU A 168 23.60 -24.00 5.16
CA LEU A 168 24.27 -24.38 3.93
C LEU A 168 25.78 -24.46 4.14
N ASP A 169 26.40 -25.56 3.68
CA ASP A 169 27.85 -25.72 3.71
C ASP A 169 28.57 -24.84 2.68
N LYS A 170 27.88 -24.52 1.59
CA LYS A 170 28.40 -23.70 0.47
C LYS A 170 27.38 -22.67 0.04
N PRO A 171 27.83 -21.54 -0.53
CA PRO A 171 26.93 -20.60 -1.18
C PRO A 171 26.11 -21.33 -2.26
N ALA A 172 24.80 -21.18 -2.20
CA ALA A 172 23.89 -21.66 -3.25
C ALA A 172 23.66 -20.54 -4.29
N ASP A 173 23.29 -20.92 -5.50
CA ASP A 173 22.83 -19.93 -6.47
C ASP A 173 21.49 -19.36 -6.02
N HIS A 174 21.39 -18.04 -5.99
CA HIS A 174 20.10 -17.39 -5.73
C HIS A 174 19.14 -17.74 -6.87
N PRO A 175 18.02 -18.45 -6.61
CA PRO A 175 17.02 -18.59 -7.63
C PRO A 175 16.54 -17.17 -7.98
N LYS A 176 16.79 -16.74 -9.21
CA LYS A 176 16.22 -15.49 -9.73
C LYS A 176 14.70 -15.63 -9.64
N ALA A 177 14.12 -15.07 -8.57
CA ALA A 177 12.67 -15.03 -8.42
C ALA A 177 12.10 -14.34 -9.67
N ARG A 178 11.47 -15.12 -10.53
CA ARG A 178 10.80 -14.60 -11.72
C ARG A 178 9.51 -13.96 -11.24
N VAL A 179 9.60 -12.67 -10.90
CA VAL A 179 8.41 -11.88 -10.61
C VAL A 179 7.59 -11.83 -11.90
N PRO A 180 6.33 -12.24 -11.88
CA PRO A 180 5.47 -12.10 -13.04
C PRO A 180 5.41 -10.63 -13.44
N GLU A 181 5.85 -10.32 -14.66
CA GLU A 181 5.74 -8.96 -15.17
C GLU A 181 4.26 -8.66 -15.45
N PRO A 182 3.70 -7.58 -14.87
CA PRO A 182 2.31 -7.22 -15.10
C PRO A 182 2.06 -6.93 -16.59
N ALA A 183 0.91 -7.35 -17.10
CA ALA A 183 0.53 -7.07 -18.47
C ALA A 183 0.45 -5.55 -18.71
N PRO A 184 0.91 -5.06 -19.89
CA PRO A 184 0.73 -3.67 -20.26
C PRO A 184 -0.77 -3.35 -20.34
N ALA A 185 -1.11 -2.11 -19.98
CA ALA A 185 -2.49 -1.64 -20.07
C ALA A 185 -2.95 -1.50 -21.52
N ARG A 186 -4.24 -1.75 -21.74
CA ARG A 186 -4.92 -1.28 -22.95
C ARG A 186 -5.24 0.21 -22.81
N GLU A 187 -5.30 0.91 -23.92
CA GLU A 187 -5.68 2.32 -23.94
C GLU A 187 -7.09 2.53 -23.42
N GLY A 188 -7.30 3.62 -22.71
CA GLY A 188 -8.61 4.07 -22.28
C GLY A 188 -9.46 4.50 -23.47
N THR A 189 -10.77 4.33 -23.37
CA THR A 189 -11.72 4.68 -24.44
C THR A 189 -12.42 6.02 -24.19
N GLY A 190 -12.47 6.47 -22.94
CA GLY A 190 -13.10 7.72 -22.53
C GLY A 190 -12.10 8.91 -22.51
N PRO A 191 -12.57 10.14 -22.77
CA PRO A 191 -11.73 11.34 -22.75
C PRO A 191 -11.06 11.55 -21.37
N ASP A 192 -11.76 11.25 -20.28
CA ASP A 192 -11.24 11.35 -18.92
C ASP A 192 -10.19 10.27 -18.60
N GLU A 193 -10.41 9.04 -19.09
CA GLU A 193 -9.42 7.97 -18.97
C GLU A 193 -8.11 8.32 -19.70
N ILE A 194 -8.23 8.94 -20.89
CA ILE A 194 -7.07 9.39 -21.69
C ILE A 194 -6.33 10.52 -20.97
N ARG A 195 -7.05 11.52 -20.44
CA ARG A 195 -6.45 12.63 -19.68
C ARG A 195 -5.73 12.13 -18.43
N ALA A 196 -6.38 11.26 -17.66
CA ALA A 196 -5.80 10.67 -16.46
C ALA A 196 -4.59 9.79 -16.77
N ALA A 197 -4.63 9.00 -17.86
CA ALA A 197 -3.49 8.19 -18.30
C ALA A 197 -2.29 9.07 -18.69
N THR A 198 -2.54 10.13 -19.46
CA THR A 198 -1.50 11.10 -19.87
C THR A 198 -0.87 11.78 -18.65
N ALA A 199 -1.70 12.23 -17.70
CA ALA A 199 -1.23 12.85 -16.46
C ALA A 199 -0.40 11.87 -15.62
N ALA A 200 -0.84 10.62 -15.46
CA ALA A 200 -0.11 9.61 -14.71
C ALA A 200 1.26 9.29 -15.36
N LEU A 201 1.31 9.16 -16.68
CA LEU A 201 2.54 8.87 -17.42
C LEU A 201 3.54 10.04 -17.44
N SER A 202 3.08 11.27 -17.20
CA SER A 202 3.98 12.44 -17.10
C SER A 202 4.76 12.50 -15.78
N VAL A 203 4.36 11.71 -14.78
CA VAL A 203 4.99 11.73 -13.45
C VAL A 203 6.33 10.98 -13.47
N PRO A 204 7.43 11.60 -13.03
CA PRO A 204 8.72 10.94 -12.93
C PRO A 204 8.64 9.67 -12.06
N GLY A 205 9.22 8.58 -12.53
CA GLY A 205 9.19 7.28 -11.87
C GLY A 205 8.07 6.36 -12.32
N VAL A 206 7.09 6.83 -13.09
CA VAL A 206 6.11 5.96 -13.77
C VAL A 206 6.73 5.42 -15.05
N VAL A 207 6.86 4.09 -15.15
CA VAL A 207 7.41 3.42 -16.35
C VAL A 207 6.33 3.22 -17.40
N ARG A 208 5.18 2.73 -16.96
CA ARG A 208 4.03 2.40 -17.82
C ARG A 208 2.79 2.16 -16.98
N LEU A 209 1.64 2.24 -17.62
CA LEU A 209 0.40 1.75 -17.03
C LEU A 209 0.30 0.22 -17.22
N THR A 210 -0.36 -0.43 -16.28
CA THR A 210 -0.59 -1.87 -16.27
C THR A 210 -2.08 -2.15 -16.18
N GLY A 211 -2.51 -3.30 -16.69
CA GLY A 211 -3.92 -3.68 -16.68
C GLY A 211 -4.15 -5.04 -16.04
N SER A 212 -3.68 -5.21 -14.81
CA SER A 212 -3.67 -6.51 -14.13
C SER A 212 -4.85 -6.74 -13.21
N LEU A 213 -5.39 -5.70 -12.59
CA LEU A 213 -6.41 -5.78 -11.52
C LEU A 213 -7.81 -5.36 -11.99
N GLY A 214 -7.93 -4.69 -13.11
CA GLY A 214 -9.18 -4.09 -13.55
C GLY A 214 -10.10 -4.97 -14.40
N GLY A 215 -9.78 -6.24 -14.63
CA GLY A 215 -10.63 -7.19 -15.36
C GLY A 215 -10.72 -6.96 -16.88
N LEU A 216 -10.60 -5.74 -17.37
CA LEU A 216 -10.65 -5.38 -18.80
C LEU A 216 -9.27 -5.08 -19.40
N GLY A 217 -8.19 -5.22 -18.61
CA GLY A 217 -6.82 -4.92 -19.02
C GLY A 217 -6.54 -3.43 -19.22
N ARG A 218 -7.38 -2.53 -18.69
CA ARG A 218 -7.17 -1.08 -18.74
C ARG A 218 -6.31 -0.61 -17.58
N GLY A 219 -5.45 0.36 -17.81
CA GLY A 219 -4.63 0.97 -16.76
C GLY A 219 -5.32 2.08 -15.99
N VAL A 220 -6.41 2.63 -16.52
CA VAL A 220 -7.23 3.66 -15.89
C VAL A 220 -8.68 3.28 -15.97
N HIS A 221 -9.41 3.48 -14.88
CA HIS A 221 -10.85 3.31 -14.78
C HIS A 221 -11.45 4.53 -14.12
N CYS A 222 -12.43 5.14 -14.77
CA CYS A 222 -13.20 6.26 -14.24
C CYS A 222 -14.63 5.80 -13.95
N GLU A 223 -15.07 5.97 -12.70
CA GLU A 223 -16.43 5.64 -12.26
C GLU A 223 -17.06 6.88 -11.62
N GLU A 224 -18.34 7.14 -11.94
CA GLU A 224 -19.12 8.11 -11.18
C GLU A 224 -19.74 7.43 -9.97
N ARG A 225 -19.49 8.00 -8.79
CA ARG A 225 -20.05 7.51 -7.52
C ARG A 225 -20.92 8.59 -6.89
N ARG A 226 -22.03 8.16 -6.26
CA ARG A 226 -22.90 9.00 -5.46
C ARG A 226 -22.98 8.41 -4.06
N HIS A 227 -22.69 9.22 -3.05
CA HIS A 227 -22.86 8.85 -1.65
C HIS A 227 -24.21 9.35 -1.15
N GLY A 228 -25.24 8.47 -1.27
CA GLY A 228 -26.57 8.75 -0.74
C GLY A 228 -27.49 9.56 -1.67
N PRO A 229 -28.80 9.59 -1.35
CA PRO A 229 -29.78 10.37 -2.07
C PRO A 229 -29.58 11.86 -1.80
N GLY A 230 -29.24 12.62 -2.85
CA GLY A 230 -28.99 14.07 -2.77
C GLY A 230 -27.53 14.48 -2.78
N ALA A 231 -26.59 13.57 -2.64
CA ALA A 231 -25.17 13.89 -2.74
C ALA A 231 -24.75 14.21 -4.18
N SER A 232 -23.90 15.22 -4.34
CA SER A 232 -23.31 15.54 -5.65
C SER A 232 -22.47 14.36 -6.15
N PRO A 233 -22.61 14.00 -7.43
CA PRO A 233 -21.78 12.94 -7.99
C PRO A 233 -20.31 13.34 -7.90
N HIS A 234 -19.47 12.44 -7.44
CA HIS A 234 -18.03 12.58 -7.47
C HIS A 234 -17.41 11.50 -8.34
N ARG A 235 -16.31 11.81 -8.97
CA ARG A 235 -15.59 10.90 -9.84
C ARG A 235 -14.57 10.10 -9.02
N HIS A 236 -14.59 8.77 -9.18
CA HIS A 236 -13.55 7.91 -8.65
C HIS A 236 -12.68 7.38 -9.79
N VAL A 237 -11.37 7.62 -9.71
CA VAL A 237 -10.41 7.19 -10.73
C VAL A 237 -9.44 6.19 -10.09
N ARG A 238 -9.32 5.02 -10.71
CA ARG A 238 -8.30 4.02 -10.36
C ARG A 238 -7.25 3.96 -11.44
N VAL A 239 -5.97 4.04 -11.04
CA VAL A 239 -4.81 3.99 -11.93
C VAL A 239 -3.92 2.82 -11.54
N GLU A 240 -3.58 1.95 -12.49
CA GLU A 240 -2.64 0.83 -12.28
C GLU A 240 -1.34 1.12 -13.03
N LEU A 241 -0.20 1.00 -12.34
CA LEU A 241 1.08 1.38 -12.92
C LEU A 241 2.26 0.54 -12.40
N ALA A 242 3.37 0.63 -13.15
CA ALA A 242 4.69 0.15 -12.76
C ALA A 242 5.60 1.32 -12.43
N VAL A 243 6.37 1.20 -11.35
CA VAL A 243 7.33 2.20 -10.86
C VAL A 243 8.75 1.79 -11.21
N ALA A 244 9.54 2.74 -11.70
CA ALA A 244 10.94 2.55 -12.04
C ALA A 244 11.82 2.28 -10.82
N ALA A 245 12.93 1.56 -11.06
CA ALA A 245 14.00 1.43 -10.07
C ALA A 245 14.51 2.82 -9.63
N GLY A 246 14.86 2.94 -8.35
CA GLY A 246 15.34 4.21 -7.78
C GLY A 246 14.27 5.21 -7.40
N HIS A 247 12.99 4.96 -7.71
CA HIS A 247 11.87 5.76 -7.27
C HIS A 247 11.08 5.03 -6.18
N ARG A 248 10.74 5.75 -5.11
CA ARG A 248 9.97 5.21 -4.00
C ARG A 248 8.48 5.16 -4.38
N PRO A 249 7.84 3.98 -4.43
CA PRO A 249 6.45 3.84 -4.86
C PRO A 249 5.47 4.78 -4.13
N ARG A 250 5.62 4.94 -2.82
CA ARG A 250 4.77 5.85 -2.04
C ARG A 250 4.81 7.29 -2.55
N ASP A 251 5.99 7.79 -2.91
CA ASP A 251 6.15 9.17 -3.38
C ASP A 251 5.63 9.33 -4.80
N VAL A 252 5.88 8.34 -5.68
CA VAL A 252 5.33 8.31 -7.04
C VAL A 252 3.79 8.30 -6.98
N VAL A 253 3.20 7.46 -6.14
CA VAL A 253 1.74 7.39 -5.94
C VAL A 253 1.17 8.75 -5.56
N ARG A 254 1.80 9.46 -4.62
CA ARG A 254 1.35 10.79 -4.19
C ARG A 254 1.37 11.80 -5.35
N HIS A 255 2.45 11.81 -6.14
CA HIS A 255 2.56 12.68 -7.30
C HIS A 255 1.55 12.32 -8.40
N VAL A 256 1.34 11.04 -8.68
CA VAL A 256 0.33 10.57 -9.65
C VAL A 256 -1.07 11.02 -9.23
N ARG A 257 -1.42 10.87 -7.95
CA ARG A 257 -2.73 11.31 -7.43
C ARG A 257 -2.94 12.81 -7.66
N THR A 258 -1.94 13.62 -7.31
CA THR A 258 -1.99 15.07 -7.52
C THR A 258 -2.12 15.41 -9.01
N ALA A 259 -1.32 14.80 -9.87
CA ALA A 259 -1.34 15.07 -11.32
C ALA A 259 -2.67 14.65 -11.97
N VAL A 260 -3.21 13.48 -11.62
CA VAL A 260 -4.49 12.98 -12.14
C VAL A 260 -5.66 13.83 -11.64
N ALA A 261 -5.68 14.19 -10.35
CA ALA A 261 -6.71 15.04 -9.80
C ALA A 261 -6.72 16.44 -10.47
N ALA A 262 -5.55 17.01 -10.75
CA ALA A 262 -5.43 18.30 -11.44
C ALA A 262 -5.82 18.25 -12.93
N ALA A 263 -5.68 17.08 -13.57
CA ALA A 263 -6.03 16.91 -14.99
C ALA A 263 -7.53 16.70 -15.26
N LEU A 264 -8.30 16.43 -14.21
CA LEU A 264 -9.74 16.14 -14.29
C LEU A 264 -10.55 17.25 -13.62
N GLU A 265 -11.67 17.61 -14.23
CA GLU A 265 -12.58 18.62 -13.70
C GLU A 265 -13.49 18.02 -12.60
N GLY A 266 -13.79 18.82 -11.58
CA GLY A 266 -14.73 18.47 -10.51
C GLY A 266 -14.09 17.68 -9.35
N ARG A 267 -14.94 17.26 -8.39
CA ARG A 267 -14.48 16.46 -7.24
C ARG A 267 -14.04 15.08 -7.71
N THR A 268 -12.77 14.79 -7.59
CA THR A 268 -12.17 13.52 -8.04
C THR A 268 -11.38 12.86 -6.92
N THR A 269 -11.73 11.61 -6.61
CA THR A 269 -10.90 10.76 -5.75
C THR A 269 -10.05 9.84 -6.62
N VAL A 270 -8.77 9.70 -6.27
CA VAL A 270 -7.82 8.91 -7.08
C VAL A 270 -7.22 7.80 -6.24
N ALA A 271 -7.40 6.57 -6.69
CA ALA A 271 -6.76 5.36 -6.17
C ALA A 271 -5.63 4.93 -7.10
N VAL A 272 -4.43 4.71 -6.57
CA VAL A 272 -3.28 4.29 -7.36
C VAL A 272 -2.78 2.93 -6.90
N LEU A 273 -2.64 1.99 -7.84
CA LEU A 273 -2.22 0.61 -7.62
C LEU A 273 -0.86 0.38 -8.29
N VAL A 274 0.17 0.13 -7.50
CA VAL A 274 1.50 -0.24 -7.99
C VAL A 274 1.58 -1.76 -8.15
N THR A 275 1.70 -2.23 -9.37
CA THR A 275 1.72 -3.67 -9.71
C THR A 275 3.12 -4.21 -9.97
N ALA A 276 4.09 -3.32 -10.21
CA ALA A 276 5.51 -3.64 -10.27
C ALA A 276 6.36 -2.48 -9.74
N ALA A 277 7.47 -2.81 -9.07
CA ALA A 277 8.50 -1.87 -8.63
C ALA A 277 9.87 -2.40 -9.04
N GLY A 278 10.59 -1.61 -9.82
CA GLY A 278 11.86 -1.98 -10.43
C GLY A 278 13.03 -2.04 -9.47
#